data_8100354864981f2d2c148d9bab8939a8
#
_entry.id   8100354864981f2d2c148d9bab8939a8
#
_cell.length_a   1.000
_cell.length_b   1.000
_cell.length_c   1.000
_cell.angle_alpha   90.00
_cell.angle_beta   90.00
_cell.angle_gamma   90.00
#
_symmetry.space_group_name_H-M   'P 1'
#
loop_
_entity.id
_entity.type
_entity.pdbx_description
1 polymer ?
#
loop_
_entity_poly.entity_id
_entity_poly.type
_entity_poly.pdbx_seq_one_letter_code
_entity_poly.pdbx_strand_id
1 'polypeptide(L)'
;MKLKGIWKYVIAVLIFTLTTVMLAVLGHKAKAEYKEVTCSGIKVEIAEQDGLNFVTVGDVKEYIAGGYGNCSGKRLEEIDLARIEEILDGKSAILKSEAYTTRDGILHIIITQRVPVVRLVSGRGGWYADSEGYLFPLQKNYTSRVPIVDGSIPLNIKSGFKGIPATAAERQWLGGILDLVDFLSRNRRWDDAIAQIHVNGNGHVIIVPRKGREKFYMGRPEEFEKKFAKIENYYRYIVPEKGQDAYSYVNVSFDGQIVCRK
;
A
#
# COMPACT_ATOMS: atom_id res chain seq x y z
N MET A 1 -13.51 -17.03 -72.64
CA MET A 1 -14.10 -16.18 -71.58
C MET A 1 -13.47 -16.36 -70.18
N LYS A 2 -12.29 -16.91 -70.02
CA LYS A 2 -11.64 -17.17 -68.70
C LYS A 2 -10.47 -16.21 -68.36
N LEU A 3 -9.98 -15.39 -69.26
CA LEU A 3 -8.83 -14.49 -68.99
C LEU A 3 -9.16 -13.27 -68.12
N LYS A 4 -10.39 -12.76 -68.17
CA LYS A 4 -10.81 -11.59 -67.36
C LYS A 4 -10.84 -11.85 -65.86
N GLY A 5 -10.98 -13.10 -65.40
CA GLY A 5 -10.96 -13.46 -63.97
C GLY A 5 -9.57 -13.51 -63.38
N ILE A 6 -8.60 -14.04 -64.11
CA ILE A 6 -7.18 -14.17 -63.68
C ILE A 6 -6.54 -12.79 -63.47
N TRP A 7 -6.86 -11.85 -64.35
CA TRP A 7 -6.33 -10.47 -64.30
C TRP A 7 -6.74 -9.74 -63.00
N LYS A 8 -7.94 -9.98 -62.46
CA LYS A 8 -8.40 -9.43 -61.18
C LYS A 8 -7.60 -9.98 -60.00
N TYR A 9 -7.25 -11.24 -60.00
CA TYR A 9 -6.42 -11.86 -58.98
C TYR A 9 -4.99 -11.36 -59.03
N VAL A 10 -4.43 -11.19 -60.22
CA VAL A 10 -3.07 -10.62 -60.42
C VAL A 10 -3.02 -9.19 -59.89
N ILE A 11 -4.00 -8.36 -60.19
CA ILE A 11 -4.08 -6.99 -59.69
C ILE A 11 -4.22 -6.97 -58.16
N ALA A 12 -5.08 -7.84 -57.60
CA ALA A 12 -5.26 -7.93 -56.13
C ALA A 12 -3.97 -8.35 -55.41
N VAL A 13 -3.23 -9.31 -55.99
CA VAL A 13 -1.92 -9.72 -55.40
C VAL A 13 -0.91 -8.61 -55.55
N LEU A 14 -0.86 -7.87 -56.66
CA LEU A 14 0.02 -6.71 -56.83
C LEU A 14 -0.28 -5.58 -55.85
N ILE A 15 -1.55 -5.28 -55.61
CA ILE A 15 -1.95 -4.27 -54.62
C ILE A 15 -1.56 -4.73 -53.21
N PHE A 16 -1.81 -6.01 -52.87
CA PHE A 16 -1.46 -6.55 -51.56
C PHE A 16 0.06 -6.53 -51.32
N THR A 17 0.88 -6.93 -52.33
CA THR A 17 2.34 -6.86 -52.18
C THR A 17 2.83 -5.43 -52.06
N LEU A 18 2.26 -4.50 -52.83
CA LEU A 18 2.62 -3.08 -52.75
C LEU A 18 2.30 -2.47 -51.41
N THR A 19 1.12 -2.80 -50.84
CA THR A 19 0.70 -2.32 -49.51
C THR A 19 1.57 -2.90 -48.42
N THR A 20 1.93 -4.19 -48.46
CA THR A 20 2.83 -4.80 -47.47
C THR A 20 4.23 -4.22 -47.51
N VAL A 21 4.79 -3.98 -48.70
CA VAL A 21 6.11 -3.32 -48.89
C VAL A 21 6.04 -1.89 -48.35
N MET A 22 5.00 -1.13 -48.71
CA MET A 22 4.81 0.24 -48.20
C MET A 22 4.73 0.28 -46.67
N LEU A 23 3.96 -0.61 -46.05
CA LEU A 23 3.88 -0.71 -44.60
C LEU A 23 5.23 -1.08 -43.95
N ALA A 24 5.99 -1.99 -44.58
CA ALA A 24 7.32 -2.36 -44.11
C ALA A 24 8.31 -1.19 -44.18
N VAL A 25 8.28 -0.42 -45.26
CA VAL A 25 9.13 0.77 -45.44
C VAL A 25 8.77 1.89 -44.46
N LEU A 26 7.46 2.14 -44.26
CA LEU A 26 6.97 3.12 -43.28
C LEU A 26 7.35 2.72 -41.87
N GLY A 27 7.19 1.43 -41.51
CA GLY A 27 7.59 0.89 -40.21
C GLY A 27 9.10 1.02 -39.99
N HIS A 28 9.90 0.77 -40.99
CA HIS A 28 11.36 0.91 -40.91
C HIS A 28 11.81 2.38 -40.73
N LYS A 29 11.21 3.32 -41.47
CA LYS A 29 11.48 4.76 -41.30
C LYS A 29 11.03 5.25 -39.92
N ALA A 30 9.82 4.88 -39.45
CA ALA A 30 9.32 5.26 -38.13
C ALA A 30 10.23 4.75 -36.99
N LYS A 31 10.78 3.53 -37.15
CA LYS A 31 11.75 2.96 -36.23
C LYS A 31 13.10 3.65 -36.26
N ALA A 32 13.57 4.08 -37.42
CA ALA A 32 14.82 4.80 -37.55
C ALA A 32 14.75 6.21 -36.95
N GLU A 33 13.66 6.94 -37.16
CA GLU A 33 13.44 8.25 -36.52
C GLU A 33 13.34 8.15 -34.99
N TYR A 34 12.71 7.10 -34.47
CA TYR A 34 12.60 6.88 -33.01
C TYR A 34 13.97 6.65 -32.36
N LYS A 35 14.93 6.04 -33.08
CA LYS A 35 16.27 5.77 -32.55
C LYS A 35 17.09 7.02 -32.28
N GLU A 36 16.80 8.13 -32.92
CA GLU A 36 17.55 9.39 -32.77
C GLU A 36 16.94 10.32 -31.74
N VAL A 37 15.72 9.98 -31.23
CA VAL A 37 15.07 10.82 -30.22
C VAL A 37 15.79 10.72 -28.87
N THR A 38 16.18 11.88 -28.37
CA THR A 38 16.83 12.00 -27.05
C THR A 38 15.84 12.42 -25.96
N CYS A 39 16.10 12.00 -24.73
CA CYS A 39 15.30 12.38 -23.57
C CYS A 39 15.44 13.87 -23.29
N SER A 40 14.36 14.61 -23.44
CA SER A 40 14.26 16.05 -23.17
C SER A 40 13.80 16.36 -21.75
N GLY A 41 13.13 15.39 -21.07
CA GLY A 41 12.63 15.60 -19.73
C GLY A 41 11.96 14.37 -19.12
N ILE A 42 11.65 14.49 -17.81
CA ILE A 42 10.95 13.47 -17.03
C ILE A 42 9.62 14.05 -16.57
N LYS A 43 8.51 13.41 -16.95
CA LYS A 43 7.17 13.70 -16.45
C LYS A 43 6.78 12.62 -15.45
N VAL A 44 6.51 13.02 -14.20
CA VAL A 44 6.08 12.13 -13.14
C VAL A 44 4.61 12.38 -12.88
N GLU A 45 3.85 11.29 -12.82
CA GLU A 45 2.44 11.26 -12.43
C GLU A 45 2.31 10.33 -11.22
N ILE A 46 1.73 10.84 -10.15
CA ILE A 46 1.46 10.07 -8.95
C ILE A 46 -0.03 9.78 -8.96
N ALA A 47 -0.40 8.49 -8.97
CA ALA A 47 -1.79 8.06 -8.94
C ALA A 47 -2.50 8.65 -7.73
N GLU A 48 -3.65 9.27 -7.95
CA GLU A 48 -4.43 9.92 -6.90
C GLU A 48 -5.02 8.85 -5.96
N GLN A 49 -4.66 8.90 -4.69
CA GLN A 49 -5.07 7.92 -3.68
C GLN A 49 -5.39 8.67 -2.38
N ASP A 50 -6.65 9.00 -2.15
CA ASP A 50 -7.23 9.53 -0.89
C ASP A 50 -6.36 10.55 -0.13
N GLY A 51 -5.70 11.46 -0.86
CA GLY A 51 -4.84 12.49 -0.28
C GLY A 51 -3.50 11.99 0.30
N LEU A 52 -3.05 10.78 -0.07
CA LEU A 52 -1.74 10.27 0.29
C LEU A 52 -0.64 11.13 -0.33
N ASN A 53 0.36 11.43 0.47
CA ASN A 53 1.51 12.27 0.05
C ASN A 53 2.83 11.74 0.62
N PHE A 54 3.05 10.43 0.56
CA PHE A 54 4.30 9.82 1.01
C PHE A 54 5.47 10.07 0.07
N VAL A 55 5.17 10.23 -1.21
CA VAL A 55 6.15 10.43 -2.28
C VAL A 55 5.70 11.63 -3.11
N THR A 56 6.61 12.56 -3.36
CA THR A 56 6.38 13.72 -4.21
C THR A 56 7.05 13.56 -5.57
N VAL A 57 6.65 14.38 -6.55
CA VAL A 57 7.31 14.46 -7.86
C VAL A 57 8.81 14.74 -7.71
N GLY A 58 9.19 15.58 -6.73
CA GLY A 58 10.58 15.89 -6.40
C GLY A 58 11.35 14.66 -5.94
N ASP A 59 10.77 13.90 -5.01
CA ASP A 59 11.40 12.68 -4.49
C ASP A 59 11.65 11.65 -5.60
N VAL A 60 10.68 11.45 -6.50
CA VAL A 60 10.82 10.51 -7.62
C VAL A 60 11.98 10.91 -8.52
N LYS A 61 12.10 12.20 -8.89
CA LYS A 61 13.22 12.70 -9.70
C LYS A 61 14.55 12.53 -8.99
N GLU A 62 14.60 12.76 -7.68
CA GLU A 62 15.80 12.57 -6.87
C GLU A 62 16.18 11.07 -6.79
N TYR A 63 15.22 10.17 -6.63
CA TYR A 63 15.46 8.71 -6.63
C TYR A 63 16.06 8.22 -7.96
N ILE A 64 15.53 8.73 -9.08
CA ILE A 64 16.08 8.41 -10.42
C ILE A 64 17.48 8.99 -10.56
N ALA A 65 17.68 10.26 -10.23
CA ALA A 65 18.98 10.91 -10.34
C ALA A 65 20.06 10.23 -9.49
N GLY A 66 19.72 9.83 -8.26
CA GLY A 66 20.64 9.16 -7.33
C GLY A 66 20.91 7.68 -7.65
N GLY A 67 19.92 6.96 -8.23
CA GLY A 67 20.05 5.52 -8.47
C GLY A 67 20.41 5.15 -9.92
N TYR A 68 19.87 5.88 -10.89
CA TYR A 68 20.09 5.65 -12.33
C TYR A 68 21.03 6.69 -12.97
N GLY A 69 21.00 7.92 -12.48
CA GLY A 69 21.73 9.03 -13.02
C GLY A 69 20.89 9.92 -13.95
N ASN A 70 21.56 10.79 -14.71
CA ASN A 70 20.89 11.72 -15.60
C ASN A 70 20.35 11.00 -16.85
N CYS A 71 19.06 11.18 -17.14
CA CYS A 71 18.41 10.69 -18.36
C CYS A 71 18.44 11.73 -19.49
N SER A 72 18.55 13.03 -19.17
CA SER A 72 18.48 14.11 -20.15
C SER A 72 19.62 14.02 -21.16
N GLY A 73 19.30 14.10 -22.44
CA GLY A 73 20.23 13.99 -23.56
C GLY A 73 20.63 12.57 -23.99
N LYS A 74 20.28 11.53 -23.19
CA LYS A 74 20.45 10.13 -23.61
C LYS A 74 19.41 9.77 -24.67
N ARG A 75 19.78 8.91 -25.65
CA ARG A 75 18.78 8.36 -26.56
C ARG A 75 17.75 7.55 -25.80
N LEU A 76 16.49 7.61 -26.20
CA LEU A 76 15.41 6.89 -25.51
C LEU A 76 15.67 5.38 -25.48
N GLU A 77 16.27 4.80 -26.52
CA GLU A 77 16.63 3.38 -26.57
C GLU A 77 17.73 2.97 -25.58
N GLU A 78 18.52 3.92 -25.10
CA GLU A 78 19.60 3.68 -24.13
C GLU A 78 19.14 3.78 -22.68
N ILE A 79 17.89 4.24 -22.46
CA ILE A 79 17.32 4.34 -21.13
C ILE A 79 16.78 2.97 -20.71
N ASP A 80 17.39 2.39 -19.70
CA ASP A 80 16.92 1.14 -19.09
C ASP A 80 15.73 1.43 -18.18
N LEU A 81 14.53 1.31 -18.74
CA LEU A 81 13.26 1.56 -18.04
C LEU A 81 13.07 0.57 -16.90
N ALA A 82 13.40 -0.71 -17.11
CA ALA A 82 13.28 -1.73 -16.09
C ALA A 82 14.16 -1.43 -14.85
N ARG A 83 15.37 -0.90 -15.10
CA ARG A 83 16.26 -0.47 -14.01
C ARG A 83 15.72 0.73 -13.26
N ILE A 84 15.06 1.66 -13.93
CA ILE A 84 14.39 2.81 -13.28
C ILE A 84 13.23 2.31 -12.40
N GLU A 85 12.39 1.42 -12.92
CA GLU A 85 11.30 0.81 -12.15
C GLU A 85 11.82 0.04 -10.92
N GLU A 86 12.87 -0.75 -11.07
CA GLU A 86 13.50 -1.46 -9.95
C GLU A 86 13.98 -0.52 -8.84
N ILE A 87 14.58 0.62 -9.21
CA ILE A 87 15.03 1.64 -8.26
C ILE A 87 13.85 2.25 -7.51
N LEU A 88 12.76 2.55 -8.21
CA LEU A 88 11.57 3.17 -7.64
C LEU A 88 10.78 2.18 -6.77
N ASP A 89 10.54 0.97 -7.23
CA ASP A 89 9.88 -0.09 -6.48
C ASP A 89 10.68 -0.52 -5.24
N GLY A 90 11.99 -0.29 -5.29
CA GLY A 90 12.86 -0.40 -4.13
C GLY A 90 12.56 0.62 -3.01
N LYS A 91 11.76 1.67 -3.23
CA LYS A 91 11.37 2.65 -2.20
C LYS A 91 10.17 2.15 -1.41
N SER A 92 10.27 2.21 -0.09
CA SER A 92 9.32 1.55 0.82
C SER A 92 7.87 2.03 0.72
N ALA A 93 7.66 3.29 0.36
CA ALA A 93 6.33 3.89 0.21
C ALA A 93 5.74 3.74 -1.20
N ILE A 94 6.50 3.20 -2.15
CA ILE A 94 6.03 2.91 -3.50
C ILE A 94 5.55 1.46 -3.55
N LEU A 95 4.31 1.26 -4.01
CA LEU A 95 3.75 -0.05 -4.27
C LEU A 95 4.21 -0.57 -5.63
N LYS A 96 4.13 0.29 -6.64
CA LYS A 96 4.47 -0.01 -8.03
C LYS A 96 4.86 1.26 -8.77
N SER A 97 5.81 1.14 -9.68
CA SER A 97 6.12 2.15 -10.68
C SER A 97 5.98 1.60 -12.10
N GLU A 98 5.66 2.47 -13.06
CA GLU A 98 5.64 2.17 -14.48
C GLU A 98 6.40 3.27 -15.22
N ALA A 99 7.35 2.87 -16.05
CA ALA A 99 8.16 3.78 -16.83
C ALA A 99 7.98 3.52 -18.34
N TYR A 100 7.74 4.55 -19.11
CA TYR A 100 7.69 4.46 -20.58
C TYR A 100 8.16 5.76 -21.23
N THR A 101 8.55 5.69 -22.49
CA THR A 101 8.99 6.83 -23.26
C THR A 101 8.01 7.14 -24.40
N THR A 102 7.91 8.41 -24.75
CA THR A 102 7.09 8.88 -25.87
C THR A 102 7.95 9.53 -26.94
N ARG A 103 7.44 9.61 -28.19
CA ARG A 103 8.19 10.11 -29.35
C ARG A 103 8.62 11.57 -29.29
N ASP A 104 8.05 12.33 -28.38
CA ASP A 104 8.41 13.72 -28.08
C ASP A 104 9.64 13.85 -27.16
N GLY A 105 10.28 12.72 -26.83
CA GLY A 105 11.46 12.71 -25.99
C GLY A 105 11.17 12.75 -24.48
N ILE A 106 9.96 12.50 -24.05
CA ILE A 106 9.60 12.51 -22.62
C ILE A 106 9.67 11.10 -22.01
N LEU A 107 10.35 10.98 -20.88
CA LEU A 107 10.29 9.83 -20.00
C LEU A 107 9.12 10.01 -19.03
N HIS A 108 8.10 9.19 -19.16
CA HIS A 108 6.93 9.17 -18.28
C HIS A 108 7.14 8.16 -17.17
N ILE A 109 6.82 8.57 -15.93
CA ILE A 109 6.88 7.72 -14.75
C ILE A 109 5.52 7.83 -14.05
N ILE A 110 4.85 6.69 -13.86
CA ILE A 110 3.62 6.60 -13.10
C ILE A 110 3.94 5.91 -11.77
N ILE A 111 3.55 6.52 -10.67
CA ILE A 111 3.78 6.00 -9.31
C ILE A 111 2.46 5.67 -8.65
N THR A 112 2.35 4.43 -8.16
CA THR A 112 1.31 4.00 -7.22
C THR A 112 1.92 3.91 -5.83
N GLN A 113 1.40 4.67 -4.86
CA GLN A 113 1.87 4.64 -3.49
C GLN A 113 1.23 3.48 -2.71
N ARG A 114 1.87 3.04 -1.61
CA ARG A 114 1.26 2.10 -0.67
C ARG A 114 0.21 2.82 0.17
N VAL A 115 -0.93 2.18 0.37
CA VAL A 115 -2.03 2.68 1.20
C VAL A 115 -1.91 2.03 2.58
N PRO A 116 -1.51 2.76 3.62
CA PRO A 116 -1.47 2.20 4.96
C PRO A 116 -2.89 2.05 5.52
N VAL A 117 -3.09 1.01 6.31
CA VAL A 117 -4.34 0.78 7.05
C VAL A 117 -4.13 0.89 8.57
N VAL A 118 -2.89 0.78 9.03
CA VAL A 118 -2.53 0.90 10.45
C VAL A 118 -1.13 1.47 10.63
N ARG A 119 -0.94 2.19 11.73
CA ARG A 119 0.36 2.69 12.19
C ARG A 119 0.77 1.95 13.45
N LEU A 120 1.88 1.24 13.42
CA LEU A 120 2.48 0.56 14.56
C LEU A 120 3.55 1.45 15.19
N VAL A 121 3.51 1.64 16.51
CA VAL A 121 4.47 2.47 17.24
C VAL A 121 5.01 1.70 18.45
N SER A 122 6.32 1.56 18.53
CA SER A 122 6.98 0.91 19.65
C SER A 122 8.23 1.67 20.08
N GLY A 123 8.84 1.29 21.21
CA GLY A 123 10.14 1.85 21.63
C GLY A 123 11.30 1.64 20.64
N ARG A 124 11.12 0.73 19.65
CA ARG A 124 12.11 0.43 18.61
C ARG A 124 11.90 1.23 17.31
N GLY A 125 10.81 1.98 17.19
CA GLY A 125 10.47 2.77 16.02
C GLY A 125 8.99 2.69 15.66
N GLY A 126 8.67 3.19 14.48
CA GLY A 126 7.32 3.17 13.95
C GLY A 126 7.28 2.70 12.50
N TRP A 127 6.19 2.02 12.15
CA TRP A 127 5.93 1.49 10.81
C TRP A 127 4.47 1.69 10.44
N TYR A 128 4.22 1.81 9.17
CA TYR A 128 2.91 1.59 8.59
C TYR A 128 2.79 0.14 8.14
N ALA A 129 1.58 -0.41 8.14
CA ALA A 129 1.24 -1.63 7.42
C ALA A 129 0.12 -1.35 6.42
N ASP A 130 0.23 -1.92 5.22
CA ASP A 130 -0.87 -1.97 4.26
C ASP A 130 -1.79 -3.17 4.53
N SER A 131 -2.86 -3.31 3.74
CA SER A 131 -3.83 -4.40 3.88
C SER A 131 -3.26 -5.80 3.62
N GLU A 132 -2.13 -5.89 2.94
CA GLU A 132 -1.43 -7.16 2.66
C GLU A 132 -0.41 -7.52 3.75
N GLY A 133 -0.25 -6.66 4.77
CA GLY A 133 0.70 -6.85 5.85
C GLY A 133 2.14 -6.48 5.49
N TYR A 134 2.34 -5.74 4.40
CA TYR A 134 3.65 -5.17 4.09
C TYR A 134 3.92 -4.00 5.01
N LEU A 135 5.00 -4.09 5.77
CA LEU A 135 5.48 -3.06 6.67
C LEU A 135 6.41 -2.09 5.94
N PHE A 136 6.26 -0.81 6.22
CA PHE A 136 7.18 0.21 5.74
C PHE A 136 7.37 1.31 6.79
N PRO A 137 8.56 1.94 6.87
CA PRO A 137 8.88 2.89 7.92
C PRO A 137 8.05 4.17 7.78
N LEU A 138 7.83 4.86 8.90
CA LEU A 138 7.21 6.17 8.92
C LEU A 138 8.00 7.15 8.06
N GLN A 139 7.30 7.98 7.30
CA GLN A 139 7.91 9.01 6.46
C GLN A 139 7.99 10.34 7.24
N LYS A 140 9.05 11.11 6.99
CA LYS A 140 9.27 12.39 7.69
C LYS A 140 8.28 13.47 7.25
N ASN A 141 7.90 13.44 5.99
CA ASN A 141 7.16 14.53 5.34
C ASN A 141 5.64 14.37 5.38
N TYR A 142 5.14 13.18 5.75
CA TYR A 142 3.72 12.90 5.74
C TYR A 142 3.31 11.90 6.82
N THR A 143 2.16 12.13 7.43
CA THR A 143 1.54 11.22 8.40
C THR A 143 0.13 10.88 7.95
N SER A 144 -0.12 9.60 7.65
CA SER A 144 -1.44 9.11 7.30
C SER A 144 -2.36 9.05 8.53
N ARG A 145 -3.65 9.33 8.30
CA ARG A 145 -4.72 9.25 9.32
C ARG A 145 -5.27 7.83 9.40
N VAL A 146 -4.52 6.94 10.01
CA VAL A 146 -4.90 5.55 10.25
C VAL A 146 -4.87 5.25 11.74
N PRO A 147 -5.59 4.21 12.21
CA PRO A 147 -5.52 3.76 13.61
C PRO A 147 -4.09 3.53 14.07
N ILE A 148 -3.81 3.89 15.31
CA ILE A 148 -2.49 3.72 15.93
C ILE A 148 -2.56 2.53 16.89
N VAL A 149 -1.63 1.60 16.72
CA VAL A 149 -1.38 0.49 17.64
C VAL A 149 -0.02 0.71 18.26
N ASP A 150 0.01 0.87 19.59
CA ASP A 150 1.24 1.13 20.32
C ASP A 150 1.61 0.04 21.32
N GLY A 151 2.78 0.15 21.93
CA GLY A 151 3.24 -0.70 23.02
C GLY A 151 4.28 -1.74 22.61
N SER A 152 4.17 -2.93 23.18
CA SER A 152 5.12 -4.03 22.98
C SER A 152 4.79 -4.84 21.73
N ILE A 153 4.97 -4.23 20.56
CA ILE A 153 4.72 -4.86 19.26
C ILE A 153 5.61 -6.12 19.10
N PRO A 154 5.03 -7.34 18.97
CA PRO A 154 5.78 -8.60 18.95
C PRO A 154 6.32 -8.92 17.54
N LEU A 155 6.90 -7.94 16.88
CA LEU A 155 7.59 -8.08 15.61
C LEU A 155 9.09 -7.88 15.83
N ASN A 156 9.91 -8.85 15.41
CA ASN A 156 11.36 -8.74 15.51
C ASN A 156 11.95 -8.00 14.30
N ILE A 157 11.60 -6.74 14.17
CA ILE A 157 11.98 -5.88 13.06
C ILE A 157 12.87 -4.72 13.56
N LYS A 158 13.83 -4.32 12.72
CA LYS A 158 14.73 -3.19 13.00
C LYS A 158 14.12 -1.89 12.47
N SER A 159 14.57 -0.76 13.00
CA SER A 159 14.25 0.55 12.44
C SER A 159 14.58 0.58 10.94
N GLY A 160 13.66 1.16 10.15
CA GLY A 160 13.78 1.19 8.69
C GLY A 160 13.41 -0.11 7.97
N PHE A 161 12.93 -1.14 8.67
CA PHE A 161 12.45 -2.37 8.04
C PHE A 161 11.34 -2.10 7.03
N LYS A 162 11.41 -2.78 5.89
CA LYS A 162 10.37 -2.82 4.86
C LYS A 162 10.18 -4.26 4.40
N GLY A 163 8.94 -4.68 4.22
CA GLY A 163 8.59 -6.02 3.77
C GLY A 163 7.58 -6.73 4.66
N ILE A 164 7.37 -8.00 4.37
CA ILE A 164 6.51 -8.89 5.15
C ILE A 164 7.31 -9.46 6.34
N PRO A 165 6.73 -9.56 7.56
CA PRO A 165 7.41 -10.17 8.70
C PRO A 165 7.89 -11.60 8.40
N ALA A 166 9.09 -11.95 8.89
CA ALA A 166 9.76 -13.17 8.50
C ALA A 166 9.08 -14.44 9.04
N THR A 167 8.63 -14.43 10.30
CA THR A 167 8.07 -15.62 10.94
C THR A 167 6.56 -15.75 10.76
N ALA A 168 6.05 -16.98 10.78
CA ALA A 168 4.61 -17.25 10.70
C ALA A 168 3.85 -16.62 11.89
N ALA A 169 4.45 -16.66 13.09
CA ALA A 169 3.85 -16.09 14.30
C ALA A 169 3.68 -14.56 14.18
N GLU A 170 4.69 -13.86 13.66
CA GLU A 170 4.63 -12.42 13.43
C GLU A 170 3.57 -12.06 12.38
N ARG A 171 3.51 -12.82 11.27
CA ARG A 171 2.47 -12.63 10.24
C ARG A 171 1.07 -12.88 10.77
N GLN A 172 0.89 -13.94 11.58
CA GLN A 172 -0.39 -14.24 12.21
C GLN A 172 -0.82 -13.12 13.17
N TRP A 173 0.10 -12.63 14.00
CA TRP A 173 -0.18 -11.53 14.90
C TRP A 173 -0.55 -10.25 14.13
N LEU A 174 0.24 -9.90 13.13
CA LEU A 174 -0.04 -8.73 12.29
C LEU A 174 -1.38 -8.87 11.55
N GLY A 175 -1.66 -10.05 10.98
CA GLY A 175 -2.94 -10.36 10.36
C GLY A 175 -4.12 -10.11 11.31
N GLY A 176 -4.01 -10.56 12.56
CA GLY A 176 -5.03 -10.27 13.57
C GLY A 176 -5.19 -8.76 13.86
N ILE A 177 -4.11 -7.98 13.83
CA ILE A 177 -4.24 -6.50 13.96
C ILE A 177 -4.92 -5.89 12.73
N LEU A 178 -4.62 -6.39 11.53
CA LEU A 178 -5.29 -5.93 10.31
C LEU A 178 -6.78 -6.27 10.33
N ASP A 179 -7.15 -7.47 10.79
CA ASP A 179 -8.55 -7.87 10.98
C ASP A 179 -9.26 -6.97 11.99
N LEU A 180 -8.59 -6.59 13.09
CA LEU A 180 -9.13 -5.63 14.05
C LEU A 180 -9.42 -4.27 13.41
N VAL A 181 -8.46 -3.74 12.67
CA VAL A 181 -8.59 -2.43 12.03
C VAL A 181 -9.68 -2.46 10.97
N ASP A 182 -9.76 -3.52 10.16
CA ASP A 182 -10.83 -3.72 9.19
C ASP A 182 -12.20 -3.83 9.87
N PHE A 183 -12.32 -4.60 10.97
CA PHE A 183 -13.54 -4.65 11.78
C PHE A 183 -13.95 -3.26 12.28
N LEU A 184 -13.02 -2.46 12.78
CA LEU A 184 -13.30 -1.10 13.27
C LEU A 184 -13.75 -0.18 12.13
N SER A 185 -13.11 -0.24 10.97
CA SER A 185 -13.45 0.60 9.81
C SER A 185 -14.87 0.35 9.30
N ARG A 186 -15.35 -0.88 9.40
CA ARG A 186 -16.73 -1.28 9.06
C ARG A 186 -17.75 -0.95 10.15
N ASN A 187 -17.29 -0.69 11.37
CA ASN A 187 -18.14 -0.43 12.54
C ASN A 187 -17.86 0.95 13.12
N ARG A 188 -18.35 1.98 12.45
CA ARG A 188 -18.12 3.40 12.79
C ARG A 188 -18.37 3.75 14.24
N ARG A 189 -19.33 3.04 14.88
CA ARG A 189 -19.61 3.20 16.31
C ARG A 189 -18.40 2.87 17.19
N TRP A 190 -17.63 1.82 16.83
CA TRP A 190 -16.46 1.43 17.59
C TRP A 190 -15.23 2.27 17.23
N ASP A 191 -15.07 2.64 15.98
CA ASP A 191 -13.99 3.51 15.53
C ASP A 191 -14.02 4.84 16.28
N ASP A 192 -15.21 5.47 16.39
CA ASP A 192 -15.38 6.70 17.16
C ASP A 192 -15.24 6.52 18.68
N ALA A 193 -15.48 5.32 19.21
CA ALA A 193 -15.46 5.04 20.64
C ALA A 193 -14.06 4.72 21.19
N ILE A 194 -13.12 4.31 20.34
CA ILE A 194 -11.77 3.89 20.74
C ILE A 194 -10.80 5.08 20.71
N ALA A 195 -10.07 5.25 21.81
CA ALA A 195 -9.00 6.25 21.91
C ALA A 195 -7.63 5.66 21.55
N GLN A 196 -7.37 4.40 21.92
CA GLN A 196 -6.07 3.76 21.79
C GLN A 196 -6.20 2.25 21.68
N ILE A 197 -5.35 1.65 20.88
CA ILE A 197 -5.13 0.21 20.79
C ILE A 197 -3.71 -0.04 21.31
N HIS A 198 -3.61 -0.65 22.49
CA HIS A 198 -2.35 -0.89 23.17
C HIS A 198 -1.98 -2.37 23.17
N VAL A 199 -0.71 -2.69 22.99
CA VAL A 199 -0.19 -4.05 23.01
C VAL A 199 0.71 -4.22 24.23
N ASN A 200 0.39 -5.17 25.10
CA ASN A 200 1.18 -5.47 26.29
C ASN A 200 2.41 -6.33 25.98
N GLY A 201 3.23 -6.63 27.00
CA GLY A 201 4.46 -7.42 26.87
C GLY A 201 4.26 -8.84 26.33
N ASN A 202 3.06 -9.40 26.38
CA ASN A 202 2.72 -10.73 25.85
C ASN A 202 2.15 -10.66 24.42
N GLY A 203 2.12 -9.49 23.78
CA GLY A 203 1.55 -9.30 22.45
C GLY A 203 0.00 -9.26 22.44
N HIS A 204 -0.63 -9.15 23.60
CA HIS A 204 -2.07 -9.10 23.74
C HIS A 204 -2.61 -7.67 23.60
N VAL A 205 -3.76 -7.56 22.96
CA VAL A 205 -4.43 -6.30 22.66
C VAL A 205 -5.25 -5.81 23.85
N ILE A 206 -5.13 -4.53 24.13
CA ILE A 206 -5.93 -3.78 25.11
C ILE A 206 -6.57 -2.62 24.39
N ILE A 207 -7.88 -2.51 24.45
CA ILE A 207 -8.64 -1.39 23.91
C ILE A 207 -8.91 -0.37 25.01
N VAL A 208 -8.56 0.88 24.76
CA VAL A 208 -8.85 2.02 25.63
C VAL A 208 -9.95 2.86 25.01
N PRO A 209 -11.13 2.96 25.62
CA PRO A 209 -12.22 3.79 25.11
C PRO A 209 -11.94 5.28 25.31
N ARG A 210 -12.62 6.13 24.53
CA ARG A 210 -12.53 7.61 24.67
C ARG A 210 -13.26 8.10 25.93
N LYS A 211 -14.24 7.35 26.41
CA LYS A 211 -15.05 7.68 27.58
C LYS A 211 -15.00 6.50 28.54
N GLY A 212 -14.92 6.81 29.85
CA GLY A 212 -14.79 5.80 30.89
C GLY A 212 -13.34 5.59 31.33
N ARG A 213 -13.16 4.89 32.43
CA ARG A 213 -11.84 4.57 33.03
C ARG A 213 -11.39 3.17 32.73
N GLU A 214 -12.30 2.32 32.25
CA GLU A 214 -12.08 0.92 31.96
C GLU A 214 -11.14 0.73 30.78
N LYS A 215 -10.32 -0.32 30.87
CA LYS A 215 -9.51 -0.83 29.77
C LYS A 215 -9.97 -2.24 29.44
N PHE A 216 -10.29 -2.49 28.18
CA PHE A 216 -10.76 -3.81 27.74
C PHE A 216 -9.59 -4.67 27.28
N TYR A 217 -9.31 -5.71 28.05
CA TYR A 217 -8.30 -6.70 27.69
C TYR A 217 -8.90 -7.72 26.73
N MET A 218 -8.44 -7.70 25.48
CA MET A 218 -8.92 -8.54 24.39
C MET A 218 -8.15 -9.86 24.28
N GLY A 219 -6.96 -9.97 24.88
CA GLY A 219 -6.07 -11.11 24.67
C GLY A 219 -5.44 -11.10 23.28
N ARG A 220 -5.30 -12.26 22.66
CA ARG A 220 -4.77 -12.38 21.30
C ARG A 220 -5.65 -11.61 20.32
N PRO A 221 -5.05 -11.07 19.21
CA PRO A 221 -5.80 -10.35 18.18
C PRO A 221 -6.57 -11.31 17.27
N GLU A 222 -7.67 -11.82 17.76
CA GLU A 222 -8.57 -12.79 17.12
C GLU A 222 -9.99 -12.67 17.65
N GLU A 223 -11.00 -13.16 16.92
CA GLU A 223 -12.42 -13.27 17.34
C GLU A 223 -13.04 -11.94 17.80
N PHE A 224 -12.79 -10.86 17.08
CA PHE A 224 -13.17 -9.51 17.50
C PHE A 224 -14.67 -9.32 17.63
N GLU A 225 -15.48 -9.88 16.73
CA GLU A 225 -16.95 -9.80 16.81
C GLU A 225 -17.47 -10.29 18.16
N LYS A 226 -16.99 -11.45 18.63
CA LYS A 226 -17.39 -12.02 19.93
C LYS A 226 -16.93 -11.15 21.10
N LYS A 227 -15.71 -10.63 21.03
CA LYS A 227 -15.12 -9.81 22.08
C LYS A 227 -15.79 -8.44 22.16
N PHE A 228 -16.10 -7.81 21.05
CA PHE A 228 -16.84 -6.56 21.01
C PHE A 228 -18.30 -6.74 21.43
N ALA A 229 -18.94 -7.86 21.12
CA ALA A 229 -20.26 -8.19 21.66
C ALA A 229 -20.25 -8.28 23.19
N LYS A 230 -19.18 -8.79 23.81
CA LYS A 230 -19.02 -8.79 25.28
C LYS A 230 -18.83 -7.37 25.82
N ILE A 231 -18.10 -6.49 25.13
CA ILE A 231 -18.00 -5.08 25.52
C ILE A 231 -19.38 -4.40 25.46
N GLU A 232 -20.18 -4.70 24.43
CA GLU A 232 -21.58 -4.22 24.40
C GLU A 232 -22.40 -4.71 25.58
N ASN A 233 -22.26 -6.00 25.93
CA ASN A 233 -22.94 -6.57 27.09
C ASN A 233 -22.46 -5.94 28.41
N TYR A 234 -21.16 -5.61 28.53
CA TYR A 234 -20.64 -4.87 29.68
C TYR A 234 -21.35 -3.51 29.83
N TYR A 235 -21.45 -2.73 28.78
CA TYR A 235 -22.13 -1.43 28.81
C TYR A 235 -23.66 -1.56 28.99
N ARG A 236 -24.26 -2.61 28.46
CA ARG A 236 -25.71 -2.83 28.51
C ARG A 236 -26.20 -3.34 29.87
N TYR A 237 -25.45 -4.21 30.50
CA TYR A 237 -25.92 -4.94 31.71
C TYR A 237 -25.10 -4.63 32.96
N ILE A 238 -23.78 -4.42 32.86
CA ILE A 238 -22.94 -4.25 34.05
C ILE A 238 -22.89 -2.78 34.48
N VAL A 239 -22.70 -1.86 33.57
CA VAL A 239 -22.61 -0.43 33.87
C VAL A 239 -23.88 0.12 34.52
N PRO A 240 -25.12 -0.20 34.06
CA PRO A 240 -26.33 0.28 34.74
C PRO A 240 -26.49 -0.20 36.17
N GLU A 241 -26.02 -1.40 36.49
CA GLU A 241 -26.13 -1.97 37.86
C GLU A 241 -25.01 -1.52 38.81
N LYS A 242 -23.80 -1.40 38.31
CA LYS A 242 -22.60 -1.15 39.14
C LYS A 242 -22.13 0.31 39.10
N GLY A 243 -22.64 1.09 38.17
CA GLY A 243 -22.25 2.47 37.92
C GLY A 243 -21.15 2.58 36.90
N GLN A 244 -21.07 3.76 36.26
CA GLN A 244 -19.99 4.13 35.37
C GLN A 244 -18.71 4.21 36.21
N ASP A 245 -17.58 3.82 35.62
CA ASP A 245 -16.24 3.83 36.27
C ASP A 245 -16.10 2.86 37.48
N ALA A 246 -17.05 1.92 37.72
CA ALA A 246 -16.95 0.93 38.77
C ALA A 246 -15.72 0.01 38.63
N TYR A 247 -15.25 -0.19 37.42
CA TYR A 247 -14.13 -1.06 37.11
C TYR A 247 -13.09 -0.33 36.22
N SER A 248 -11.79 -0.57 36.47
CA SER A 248 -10.70 -0.04 35.68
C SER A 248 -10.18 -1.04 34.65
N TYR A 249 -10.49 -2.33 34.83
CA TYR A 249 -10.03 -3.41 33.96
C TYR A 249 -11.19 -4.40 33.71
N VAL A 250 -11.43 -4.64 32.42
CA VAL A 250 -12.50 -5.54 31.94
C VAL A 250 -11.89 -6.53 30.96
N ASN A 251 -11.81 -7.80 31.35
CA ASN A 251 -11.29 -8.86 30.52
C ASN A 251 -12.42 -9.56 29.77
N VAL A 252 -12.36 -9.48 28.44
CA VAL A 252 -13.32 -10.08 27.51
C VAL A 252 -12.71 -11.23 26.69
N SER A 253 -11.48 -11.65 27.03
CA SER A 253 -10.77 -12.71 26.29
C SER A 253 -11.28 -14.12 26.61
N PHE A 254 -11.91 -14.33 27.75
CA PHE A 254 -12.42 -15.65 28.16
C PHE A 254 -13.77 -15.96 27.49
N ASP A 255 -13.98 -17.20 27.07
CA ASP A 255 -15.26 -17.60 26.52
C ASP A 255 -16.37 -17.58 27.58
N GLY A 256 -17.56 -17.10 27.17
CA GLY A 256 -18.77 -17.10 27.97
C GLY A 256 -18.79 -16.19 29.21
N GLN A 257 -17.71 -15.43 29.51
CA GLN A 257 -17.65 -14.60 30.70
C GLN A 257 -16.91 -13.25 30.46
N ILE A 258 -17.24 -12.30 31.34
CA ILE A 258 -16.60 -11.00 31.48
C ILE A 258 -16.02 -10.91 32.89
N VAL A 259 -14.72 -10.70 33.02
CA VAL A 259 -14.07 -10.57 34.34
C VAL A 259 -13.68 -9.11 34.55
N CYS A 260 -14.27 -8.49 35.58
CA CYS A 260 -14.06 -7.10 35.93
C CYS A 260 -13.21 -6.95 37.20
N ARG A 261 -12.32 -5.95 37.22
CA ARG A 261 -11.52 -5.58 38.40
C ARG A 261 -11.58 -4.06 38.62
N LYS A 262 -11.52 -3.65 39.88
CA LYS A 262 -11.42 -2.23 40.29
C LYS A 262 -10.05 -1.68 40.02
#